data_2e16cda48e1dd96f4b45e0a9a505d8dd
#
_entry.id   2e16cda48e1dd96f4b45e0a9a505d8dd
#
_cell.length_a   1.000
_cell.length_b   1.000
_cell.length_c   1.000
_cell.angle_alpha   90.00
_cell.angle_beta   90.00
_cell.angle_gamma   90.00
#
_symmetry.space_group_name_H-M   'P 1'
#
loop_
_entity.id
_entity.type
_entity.pdbx_description
1 polymer ?
#
loop_
_entity_poly.entity_id
_entity_poly.type
_entity_poly.pdbx_seq_one_letter_code
_entity_poly.pdbx_strand_id
1 'polypeptide(L)'
;MSIESFYAKVLSPFLRTLPLGTRLDMALIAFHADLQFTDSVYSDSSGNRIFSDSEIEDIFRGMDPESVALAKKFMHRQYRCPPNGFMIHPKYFYDQTEKDEYRKLYPEFRKALRKYHFSPNQTGPESLYYHHGLRFAPEYVKRKLTGKLFADVGGWWGDSTVAFTQYSPQKIIIFEPSEKNRRILVKNLQKNSISPDRYELMPFALSDFSGSENGMDFRTLDELSSAYSTPFGVLKADIEGAGLHFLKGAQATIRRDRPLISLAIYHNEEEFTGIYRTLQSWDINYHCEIKQFSPYKQHGEYSLFAYPAEWME
;
A
#
# COMPACT_ATOMS: atom_id res chain seq x y z
N MET A 1 -33.83 3.52 -9.17
CA MET A 1 -32.67 2.70 -9.58
C MET A 1 -31.47 3.59 -9.38
N SER A 2 -30.54 3.20 -8.50
CA SER A 2 -29.32 4.00 -8.27
C SER A 2 -28.46 4.03 -9.54
N ILE A 3 -27.64 5.07 -9.70
CA ILE A 3 -26.71 5.20 -10.84
C ILE A 3 -25.81 3.97 -10.93
N GLU A 4 -25.40 3.41 -9.81
CA GLU A 4 -24.62 2.17 -9.70
C GLU A 4 -25.37 0.96 -10.26
N SER A 5 -26.67 0.84 -9.95
CA SER A 5 -27.52 -0.24 -10.43
C SER A 5 -27.80 -0.12 -11.95
N PHE A 6 -27.94 1.09 -12.46
CA PHE A 6 -28.07 1.35 -13.90
C PHE A 6 -26.75 1.00 -14.63
N TYR A 7 -25.63 1.43 -14.07
CA TYR A 7 -24.32 1.16 -14.62
C TYR A 7 -24.02 -0.36 -14.65
N ALA A 8 -24.16 -1.04 -13.52
CA ALA A 8 -23.85 -2.47 -13.41
C ALA A 8 -24.77 -3.35 -14.26
N LYS A 9 -26.05 -2.99 -14.39
CA LYS A 9 -27.05 -3.82 -15.07
C LYS A 9 -27.24 -3.49 -16.55
N VAL A 10 -26.99 -2.26 -16.98
CA VAL A 10 -27.32 -1.78 -18.33
C VAL A 10 -26.06 -1.41 -19.12
N LEU A 11 -25.17 -0.60 -18.56
CA LEU A 11 -24.00 -0.09 -19.27
C LEU A 11 -22.84 -1.08 -19.32
N SER A 12 -22.55 -1.76 -18.25
CA SER A 12 -21.42 -2.71 -18.18
C SER A 12 -21.57 -3.88 -19.17
N PRO A 13 -22.72 -4.56 -19.29
CA PRO A 13 -22.92 -5.59 -20.30
C PRO A 13 -22.81 -5.07 -21.75
N PHE A 14 -23.32 -3.86 -22.01
CA PHE A 14 -23.26 -3.24 -23.33
C PHE A 14 -21.82 -2.84 -23.72
N LEU A 15 -21.05 -2.29 -22.79
CA LEU A 15 -19.66 -1.91 -23.01
C LEU A 15 -18.74 -3.11 -23.24
N ARG A 16 -19.09 -4.28 -22.69
CA ARG A 16 -18.36 -5.54 -22.93
C ARG A 16 -18.50 -6.08 -24.35
N THR A 17 -19.52 -5.66 -25.09
CA THR A 17 -19.74 -6.08 -26.47
C THR A 17 -18.98 -5.25 -27.50
N LEU A 18 -18.34 -4.15 -27.09
CA LEU A 18 -17.57 -3.29 -27.98
C LEU A 18 -16.13 -3.81 -28.15
N PRO A 19 -15.54 -3.72 -29.37
CA PRO A 19 -14.13 -4.10 -29.60
C PRO A 19 -13.12 -3.33 -28.74
N LEU A 20 -13.51 -2.19 -28.19
CA LEU A 20 -12.81 -1.37 -27.23
C LEU A 20 -13.05 -1.80 -25.76
N GLY A 21 -13.86 -2.86 -25.54
CA GLY A 21 -14.37 -3.26 -24.23
C GLY A 21 -13.28 -3.47 -23.18
N THR A 22 -12.19 -4.11 -23.55
CA THR A 22 -11.09 -4.38 -22.59
C THR A 22 -10.39 -3.09 -22.11
N ARG A 23 -10.30 -2.04 -22.94
CA ARG A 23 -9.70 -0.75 -22.56
C ARG A 23 -10.67 0.12 -21.76
N LEU A 24 -11.95 0.04 -22.10
CA LEU A 24 -13.02 0.70 -21.35
C LEU A 24 -13.30 -0.02 -20.03
N ASP A 25 -13.28 -1.35 -19.97
CA ASP A 25 -13.44 -2.12 -18.73
C ASP A 25 -12.29 -1.81 -17.72
N MET A 26 -11.06 -1.69 -18.19
CA MET A 26 -9.94 -1.30 -17.31
C MET A 26 -10.06 0.15 -16.83
N ALA A 27 -10.47 1.07 -17.69
CA ALA A 27 -10.73 2.45 -17.30
C ALA A 27 -11.95 2.57 -16.36
N LEU A 28 -12.93 1.69 -16.51
CA LEU A 28 -14.15 1.64 -15.72
C LEU A 28 -13.94 0.89 -14.39
N ILE A 29 -13.07 -0.11 -14.33
CA ILE A 29 -12.65 -0.78 -13.09
C ILE A 29 -11.80 0.18 -12.24
N ALA A 30 -10.86 0.89 -12.85
CA ALA A 30 -10.11 1.95 -12.17
C ALA A 30 -11.05 3.04 -11.65
N PHE A 31 -12.02 3.44 -12.45
CA PHE A 31 -13.05 4.39 -12.13
C PHE A 31 -14.00 3.92 -10.99
N HIS A 32 -14.37 2.64 -10.93
CA HIS A 32 -15.20 2.08 -9.86
C HIS A 32 -14.41 1.93 -8.55
N ALA A 33 -13.14 1.60 -8.64
CA ALA A 33 -12.24 1.62 -7.49
C ALA A 33 -12.08 3.03 -6.94
N ASP A 34 -11.85 4.03 -7.82
CA ASP A 34 -11.74 5.44 -7.43
C ASP A 34 -13.04 5.97 -6.79
N LEU A 35 -14.24 5.51 -7.20
CA LEU A 35 -15.51 5.89 -6.59
C LEU A 35 -15.71 5.31 -5.18
N GLN A 36 -15.27 4.09 -4.93
CA GLN A 36 -15.36 3.48 -3.60
C GLN A 36 -14.38 4.13 -2.62
N PHE A 37 -13.26 4.66 -3.12
CA PHE A 37 -12.28 5.37 -2.31
C PHE A 37 -12.70 6.80 -1.95
N THR A 38 -13.49 7.49 -2.78
CA THR A 38 -13.92 8.87 -2.50
C THR A 38 -14.86 9.00 -1.30
N ASP A 39 -15.57 7.93 -0.92
CA ASP A 39 -16.50 7.97 0.22
C ASP A 39 -15.82 7.75 1.58
N SER A 40 -14.57 7.32 1.64
CA SER A 40 -13.90 6.94 2.89
C SER A 40 -12.66 7.76 3.23
N VAL A 41 -12.08 8.48 2.27
CA VAL A 41 -10.81 9.17 2.47
C VAL A 41 -11.04 10.64 2.81
N TYR A 42 -10.67 11.05 4.01
CA TYR A 42 -10.69 12.43 4.51
C TYR A 42 -12.06 13.12 4.65
N SER A 43 -13.16 12.38 4.68
CA SER A 43 -14.44 12.96 5.07
C SER A 43 -14.56 13.03 6.60
N ASP A 44 -14.60 14.23 7.13
CA ASP A 44 -15.14 14.47 8.47
C ASP A 44 -16.68 14.38 8.45
N SER A 45 -17.32 14.54 9.61
CA SER A 45 -18.79 14.60 9.75
C SER A 45 -19.45 15.73 8.95
N SER A 46 -18.68 16.62 8.32
CA SER A 46 -19.09 17.72 7.44
C SER A 46 -18.61 17.56 5.98
N GLY A 47 -17.90 16.49 5.66
CA GLY A 47 -17.68 16.00 4.30
C GLY A 47 -16.47 16.52 3.57
N ASN A 48 -15.31 16.76 4.08
CA ASN A 48 -14.01 16.85 3.39
C ASN A 48 -13.07 17.87 4.06
N ARG A 49 -12.14 17.39 4.88
CA ARG A 49 -11.00 18.20 5.25
C ARG A 49 -9.92 18.11 4.18
N ILE A 50 -9.67 19.24 3.54
CA ILE A 50 -8.56 19.40 2.60
C ILE A 50 -7.51 20.23 3.32
N PHE A 51 -6.28 19.70 3.33
CA PHE A 51 -5.14 20.43 3.83
C PHE A 51 -4.65 21.42 2.78
N SER A 52 -4.36 22.65 3.22
CA SER A 52 -3.66 23.64 2.40
C SER A 52 -2.22 23.23 2.15
N ASP A 53 -1.58 23.80 1.14
CA ASP A 53 -0.17 23.54 0.82
C ASP A 53 0.75 23.83 2.00
N SER A 54 0.46 24.87 2.78
CA SER A 54 1.25 25.23 3.97
C SER A 54 1.07 24.21 5.11
N GLU A 55 -0.11 23.67 5.30
CA GLU A 55 -0.33 22.59 6.28
C GLU A 55 0.41 21.32 5.87
N ILE A 56 0.42 20.99 4.57
CA ILE A 56 1.15 19.83 4.05
C ILE A 56 2.67 20.01 4.23
N GLU A 57 3.20 21.20 3.94
CA GLU A 57 4.61 21.53 4.22
C GLU A 57 4.95 21.41 5.71
N ASP A 58 4.03 21.77 6.58
CA ASP A 58 4.21 21.62 8.03
C ASP A 58 4.14 20.15 8.50
N ILE A 59 3.20 19.36 7.94
CA ILE A 59 3.09 17.93 8.23
C ILE A 59 4.38 17.19 7.85
N PHE A 60 4.91 17.47 6.65
CA PHE A 60 6.07 16.79 6.09
C PHE A 60 7.36 17.61 6.18
N ARG A 61 7.45 18.49 7.16
CA ARG A 61 8.64 19.30 7.40
C ARG A 61 9.89 18.42 7.59
N GLY A 62 10.92 18.69 6.78
CA GLY A 62 12.18 17.94 6.79
C GLY A 62 12.25 16.83 5.73
N MET A 63 11.16 16.57 4.99
CA MET A 63 11.21 15.73 3.80
C MET A 63 11.80 16.48 2.60
N ASP A 64 12.25 15.71 1.61
CA ASP A 64 12.69 16.24 0.33
C ASP A 64 11.52 16.90 -0.45
N PRO A 65 11.84 17.86 -1.36
CA PRO A 65 10.82 18.61 -2.10
C PRO A 65 9.92 17.73 -3.00
N GLU A 66 10.42 16.59 -3.52
CA GLU A 66 9.66 15.68 -4.35
C GLU A 66 8.56 14.97 -3.54
N SER A 67 8.90 14.50 -2.34
CA SER A 67 7.96 13.91 -1.39
C SER A 67 6.85 14.89 -0.99
N VAL A 68 7.21 16.13 -0.67
CA VAL A 68 6.22 17.19 -0.35
C VAL A 68 5.32 17.49 -1.55
N ALA A 69 5.88 17.55 -2.76
CA ALA A 69 5.10 17.76 -3.99
C ALA A 69 4.12 16.60 -4.25
N LEU A 70 4.51 15.36 -3.99
CA LEU A 70 3.61 14.19 -4.09
C LEU A 70 2.48 14.25 -3.06
N ALA A 71 2.76 14.65 -1.81
CA ALA A 71 1.73 14.84 -0.79
C ALA A 71 0.71 15.93 -1.19
N LYS A 72 1.18 17.07 -1.71
CA LYS A 72 0.30 18.13 -2.25
C LYS A 72 -0.52 17.63 -3.44
N LYS A 73 0.10 16.91 -4.35
CA LYS A 73 -0.56 16.31 -5.52
C LYS A 73 -1.68 15.35 -5.10
N PHE A 74 -1.42 14.48 -4.11
CA PHE A 74 -2.43 13.61 -3.51
C PHE A 74 -3.61 14.42 -2.98
N MET A 75 -3.36 15.43 -2.14
CA MET A 75 -4.40 16.25 -1.53
C MET A 75 -5.20 17.06 -2.56
N HIS A 76 -4.53 17.67 -3.54
CA HIS A 76 -5.20 18.40 -4.62
C HIS A 76 -6.12 17.51 -5.48
N ARG A 77 -5.82 16.22 -5.56
CA ARG A 77 -6.65 15.25 -6.27
C ARG A 77 -7.89 14.88 -5.49
N GLN A 78 -7.79 14.76 -4.17
CA GLN A 78 -8.95 14.57 -3.30
C GLN A 78 -9.97 15.71 -3.47
N TYR A 79 -9.49 16.95 -3.56
CA TYR A 79 -10.36 18.11 -3.79
C TYR A 79 -11.12 18.08 -5.12
N ARG A 80 -10.51 17.55 -6.17
CA ARG A 80 -11.11 17.52 -7.51
C ARG A 80 -12.11 16.41 -7.74
N CYS A 81 -12.28 15.52 -6.79
CA CYS A 81 -13.26 14.44 -6.81
C CYS A 81 -14.32 14.69 -5.72
N PRO A 82 -15.27 15.62 -5.94
CA PRO A 82 -16.29 15.91 -4.94
C PRO A 82 -17.18 14.68 -4.71
N PRO A 83 -17.64 14.46 -3.46
CA PRO A 83 -18.46 13.31 -3.09
C PRO A 83 -19.80 13.24 -3.84
N ASN A 84 -20.23 14.30 -4.51
CA ASN A 84 -21.49 14.39 -5.22
C ASN A 84 -21.45 14.02 -6.71
N GLY A 85 -20.46 13.22 -7.14
CA GLY A 85 -20.67 12.35 -8.27
C GLY A 85 -20.57 12.92 -9.68
N PHE A 86 -19.91 14.04 -9.93
CA PHE A 86 -19.48 14.37 -11.28
C PHE A 86 -18.09 13.81 -11.53
N MET A 87 -18.06 12.67 -12.21
CA MET A 87 -16.87 11.93 -12.53
C MET A 87 -16.06 12.61 -13.62
N ILE A 88 -14.96 13.23 -13.26
CA ILE A 88 -13.97 13.67 -14.23
C ILE A 88 -13.17 12.43 -14.63
N HIS A 89 -13.18 12.08 -15.93
CA HIS A 89 -12.47 10.91 -16.43
C HIS A 89 -10.98 10.96 -16.01
N PRO A 90 -10.39 9.85 -15.50
CA PRO A 90 -9.01 9.77 -15.04
C PRO A 90 -7.99 10.43 -15.95
N LYS A 91 -8.17 10.36 -17.28
CA LYS A 91 -7.28 11.00 -18.27
C LYS A 91 -7.04 12.51 -18.05
N TYR A 92 -7.95 13.20 -17.35
CA TYR A 92 -7.82 14.65 -17.09
C TYR A 92 -7.02 14.94 -15.83
N PHE A 93 -6.77 13.93 -14.98
CA PHE A 93 -5.97 14.05 -13.77
C PHE A 93 -4.50 13.73 -13.99
N TYR A 94 -4.20 12.88 -14.99
CA TYR A 94 -2.82 12.51 -15.29
C TYR A 94 -2.10 13.64 -16.00
N ASP A 95 -0.96 14.05 -15.45
CA ASP A 95 0.01 14.84 -16.19
C ASP A 95 0.72 13.99 -17.26
N GLN A 96 1.58 14.62 -18.04
CA GLN A 96 2.27 13.92 -19.13
C GLN A 96 3.27 12.88 -18.59
N THR A 97 3.93 13.18 -17.47
CA THR A 97 4.89 12.29 -16.82
C THR A 97 4.22 10.99 -16.38
N GLU A 98 3.07 11.09 -15.71
CA GLU A 98 2.30 9.92 -15.28
C GLU A 98 1.78 9.09 -16.45
N LYS A 99 1.36 9.74 -17.54
CA LYS A 99 0.97 9.02 -18.76
C LYS A 99 2.12 8.24 -19.37
N ASP A 100 3.33 8.79 -19.33
CA ASP A 100 4.51 8.15 -19.87
C ASP A 100 5.02 7.03 -18.94
N GLU A 101 4.94 7.21 -17.63
CA GLU A 101 5.17 6.15 -16.63
C GLU A 101 4.20 5.00 -16.81
N TYR A 102 2.91 5.29 -16.96
CA TYR A 102 1.89 4.30 -17.24
C TYR A 102 2.22 3.46 -18.49
N ARG A 103 2.60 4.10 -19.58
CA ARG A 103 2.95 3.40 -20.83
C ARG A 103 4.14 2.45 -20.65
N LYS A 104 5.10 2.82 -19.81
CA LYS A 104 6.25 1.99 -19.47
C LYS A 104 5.90 0.86 -18.49
N LEU A 105 5.11 1.19 -17.48
CA LEU A 105 4.70 0.28 -16.42
C LEU A 105 3.83 -0.86 -16.91
N TYR A 106 2.83 -0.56 -17.74
CA TYR A 106 1.79 -1.54 -18.09
C TYR A 106 2.32 -2.83 -18.76
N PRO A 107 3.23 -2.77 -19.74
CA PRO A 107 3.84 -3.96 -20.31
C PRO A 107 4.61 -4.81 -19.29
N GLU A 108 5.35 -4.16 -18.39
CA GLU A 108 6.16 -4.83 -17.37
C GLU A 108 5.27 -5.47 -16.29
N PHE A 109 4.24 -4.78 -15.86
CA PHE A 109 3.24 -5.34 -14.94
C PHE A 109 2.55 -6.56 -15.54
N ARG A 110 2.19 -6.53 -16.82
CA ARG A 110 1.62 -7.71 -17.50
C ARG A 110 2.61 -8.89 -17.59
N LYS A 111 3.91 -8.63 -17.69
CA LYS A 111 4.92 -9.70 -17.60
C LYS A 111 4.96 -10.28 -16.19
N ALA A 112 4.92 -9.44 -15.16
CA ALA A 112 4.88 -9.85 -13.77
C ALA A 112 3.64 -10.70 -13.46
N LEU A 113 2.45 -10.30 -13.92
CA LEU A 113 1.22 -11.08 -13.78
C LEU A 113 1.36 -12.51 -14.33
N ARG A 114 2.00 -12.67 -15.51
CA ARG A 114 2.23 -13.99 -16.10
C ARG A 114 3.27 -14.79 -15.34
N LYS A 115 4.35 -14.13 -14.91
CA LYS A 115 5.43 -14.76 -14.14
C LYS A 115 4.93 -15.30 -12.80
N TYR A 116 4.09 -14.55 -12.11
CA TYR A 116 3.64 -14.83 -10.75
C TYR A 116 2.21 -15.42 -10.68
N HIS A 117 1.67 -15.88 -11.80
CA HIS A 117 0.39 -16.60 -11.86
C HIS A 117 -0.78 -15.94 -11.12
N PHE A 118 -0.85 -14.60 -11.15
CA PHE A 118 -1.99 -13.85 -10.65
C PHE A 118 -2.94 -13.45 -11.76
N SER A 119 -4.23 -13.37 -11.43
CA SER A 119 -5.21 -12.71 -12.28
C SER A 119 -5.13 -11.18 -12.08
N PRO A 120 -5.43 -10.36 -13.11
CA PRO A 120 -5.32 -8.91 -13.03
C PRO A 120 -6.13 -8.25 -11.90
N ASN A 121 -7.21 -8.91 -11.45
CA ASN A 121 -8.07 -8.45 -10.36
C ASN A 121 -7.64 -8.97 -8.97
N GLN A 122 -6.52 -9.67 -8.88
CA GLN A 122 -5.99 -10.26 -7.65
C GLN A 122 -4.73 -9.55 -7.14
N THR A 123 -4.27 -8.53 -7.82
CA THR A 123 -3.03 -7.82 -7.50
C THR A 123 -2.95 -6.54 -8.29
N GLY A 124 -2.12 -5.63 -7.85
CA GLY A 124 -1.83 -4.37 -8.53
C GLY A 124 -0.34 -4.15 -8.81
N PRO A 125 -0.02 -3.04 -9.50
CA PRO A 125 1.36 -2.65 -9.77
C PRO A 125 2.17 -2.41 -8.50
N GLU A 126 1.53 -1.91 -7.43
CA GLU A 126 2.13 -1.66 -6.12
C GLU A 126 2.84 -2.90 -5.58
N SER A 127 2.21 -4.08 -5.71
CA SER A 127 2.77 -5.36 -5.27
C SER A 127 3.74 -5.95 -6.28
N LEU A 128 3.29 -6.24 -7.52
CA LEU A 128 4.08 -7.05 -8.46
C LEU A 128 5.06 -6.26 -9.34
N TYR A 129 4.95 -4.94 -9.40
CA TYR A 129 5.89 -4.11 -10.15
C TYR A 129 6.75 -3.26 -9.23
N TYR A 130 6.16 -2.52 -8.31
CA TYR A 130 6.89 -1.67 -7.37
C TYR A 130 7.44 -2.43 -6.16
N HIS A 131 6.86 -3.60 -5.81
CA HIS A 131 7.17 -4.39 -4.62
C HIS A 131 7.13 -3.50 -3.37
N HIS A 132 6.07 -2.68 -3.27
CA HIS A 132 5.91 -1.67 -2.22
C HIS A 132 7.16 -0.79 -2.03
N GLY A 133 7.79 -0.38 -3.12
CA GLY A 133 8.98 0.47 -3.15
C GLY A 133 10.32 -0.27 -3.23
N LEU A 134 10.39 -1.53 -2.81
CA LEU A 134 11.66 -2.27 -2.74
C LEU A 134 12.36 -2.41 -4.10
N ARG A 135 11.61 -2.52 -5.19
CA ARG A 135 12.21 -2.66 -6.54
C ARG A 135 13.12 -1.49 -6.90
N PHE A 136 12.72 -0.29 -6.53
CA PHE A 136 13.42 0.95 -6.85
C PHE A 136 14.24 1.50 -5.68
N ALA A 137 14.29 0.77 -4.56
CA ALA A 137 15.20 1.09 -3.47
C ALA A 137 16.65 1.04 -3.96
N PRO A 138 17.53 1.92 -3.43
CA PRO A 138 18.95 1.87 -3.74
C PRO A 138 19.57 0.48 -3.46
N GLU A 139 20.57 0.10 -4.25
CA GLU A 139 21.20 -1.22 -4.10
C GLU A 139 21.86 -1.42 -2.73
N TYR A 140 22.37 -0.34 -2.12
CA TYR A 140 22.91 -0.43 -0.75
C TYR A 140 21.82 -0.77 0.28
N VAL A 141 20.58 -0.31 0.08
CA VAL A 141 19.42 -0.69 0.90
C VAL A 141 19.07 -2.16 0.69
N LYS A 142 18.91 -2.61 -0.58
CA LYS A 142 18.52 -3.99 -0.90
C LYS A 142 19.48 -5.01 -0.31
N ARG A 143 20.79 -4.73 -0.34
CA ARG A 143 21.81 -5.61 0.25
C ARG A 143 21.64 -5.83 1.76
N LYS A 144 21.02 -4.89 2.48
CA LYS A 144 20.76 -5.02 3.92
C LYS A 144 19.57 -5.93 4.25
N LEU A 145 18.78 -6.33 3.25
CA LEU A 145 17.53 -7.06 3.45
C LEU A 145 17.73 -8.59 3.44
N THR A 146 18.74 -9.09 2.75
CA THR A 146 18.98 -10.54 2.58
C THR A 146 19.14 -11.25 3.94
N GLY A 147 18.44 -12.37 4.09
CA GLY A 147 18.51 -13.22 5.28
C GLY A 147 17.80 -12.68 6.51
N LYS A 148 17.09 -11.54 6.41
CA LYS A 148 16.29 -10.97 7.47
C LYS A 148 14.82 -11.42 7.37
N LEU A 149 14.04 -11.17 8.42
CA LEU A 149 12.58 -11.37 8.39
C LEU A 149 11.90 -10.21 7.67
N PHE A 150 10.84 -10.52 6.93
CA PHE A 150 9.95 -9.51 6.36
C PHE A 150 8.59 -9.63 7.01
N ALA A 151 8.00 -8.53 7.45
CA ALA A 151 6.62 -8.46 7.89
C ALA A 151 5.74 -7.94 6.73
N ASP A 152 4.79 -8.77 6.29
CA ASP A 152 3.76 -8.42 5.32
C ASP A 152 2.44 -8.23 6.06
N VAL A 153 2.18 -7.00 6.53
CA VAL A 153 1.01 -6.66 7.32
C VAL A 153 -0.12 -6.24 6.39
N GLY A 154 -1.23 -6.97 6.46
CA GLY A 154 -2.26 -6.96 5.43
C GLY A 154 -1.81 -7.80 4.23
N GLY A 155 -1.57 -9.10 4.45
CA GLY A 155 -1.09 -10.00 3.40
C GLY A 155 -2.12 -10.33 2.32
N TRP A 156 -3.37 -9.98 2.59
CA TRP A 156 -4.53 -10.13 1.69
C TRP A 156 -4.50 -11.44 0.91
N TRP A 157 -4.16 -11.40 -0.39
CA TRP A 157 -4.12 -12.58 -1.27
C TRP A 157 -2.71 -13.05 -1.61
N GLY A 158 -1.67 -12.50 -0.94
CA GLY A 158 -0.30 -12.97 -0.97
C GLY A 158 0.57 -12.47 -2.12
N ASP A 159 0.13 -11.47 -2.85
CA ASP A 159 0.86 -10.88 -3.98
C ASP A 159 2.12 -10.16 -3.51
N SER A 160 2.04 -9.36 -2.45
CA SER A 160 3.21 -8.73 -1.79
C SER A 160 4.21 -9.79 -1.35
N THR A 161 3.71 -10.84 -0.66
CA THR A 161 4.56 -11.95 -0.19
C THR A 161 5.32 -12.61 -1.33
N VAL A 162 4.64 -12.90 -2.46
CA VAL A 162 5.29 -13.48 -3.64
C VAL A 162 6.38 -12.54 -4.19
N ALA A 163 6.10 -11.24 -4.28
CA ALA A 163 7.08 -10.27 -4.74
C ALA A 163 8.30 -10.18 -3.81
N PHE A 164 8.10 -10.28 -2.51
CA PHE A 164 9.17 -10.19 -1.51
C PHE A 164 10.15 -11.36 -1.53
N THR A 165 9.76 -12.51 -2.03
CA THR A 165 10.68 -13.68 -2.13
C THR A 165 11.92 -13.38 -2.96
N GLN A 166 11.90 -12.39 -3.85
CA GLN A 166 13.05 -12.00 -4.70
C GLN A 166 14.20 -11.38 -3.90
N TYR A 167 13.94 -10.88 -2.69
CA TYR A 167 14.94 -10.24 -1.83
C TYR A 167 15.62 -11.22 -0.88
N SER A 168 15.38 -12.52 -1.07
CA SER A 168 15.95 -13.60 -0.26
C SER A 168 15.79 -13.39 1.26
N PRO A 169 14.57 -13.09 1.74
CA PRO A 169 14.33 -13.06 3.18
C PRO A 169 14.60 -14.44 3.79
N GLN A 170 14.96 -14.51 5.06
CA GLN A 170 14.98 -15.77 5.79
C GLN A 170 13.58 -16.38 5.85
N LYS A 171 12.60 -15.56 6.21
CA LYS A 171 11.18 -15.90 6.24
C LYS A 171 10.32 -14.65 6.10
N ILE A 172 9.12 -14.79 5.56
CA ILE A 172 8.12 -13.73 5.53
C ILE A 172 7.04 -14.03 6.56
N ILE A 173 6.83 -13.14 7.52
CA ILE A 173 5.77 -13.22 8.52
C ILE A 173 4.58 -12.43 7.99
N ILE A 174 3.49 -13.11 7.71
CA ILE A 174 2.31 -12.54 7.04
C ILE A 174 1.21 -12.39 8.07
N PHE A 175 0.63 -11.19 8.18
CA PHE A 175 -0.48 -10.90 9.08
C PHE A 175 -1.74 -10.64 8.25
N GLU A 176 -2.73 -11.52 8.35
CA GLU A 176 -4.00 -11.41 7.64
C GLU A 176 -5.13 -11.95 8.53
N PRO A 177 -5.99 -11.09 9.12
CA PRO A 177 -7.04 -11.53 10.03
C PRO A 177 -8.19 -12.26 9.34
N SER A 178 -8.47 -11.99 8.07
CA SER A 178 -9.58 -12.61 7.35
C SER A 178 -9.28 -14.06 6.96
N GLU A 179 -10.04 -15.01 7.48
CA GLU A 179 -9.92 -16.42 7.10
C GLU A 179 -10.14 -16.64 5.60
N LYS A 180 -11.09 -15.91 5.00
CA LYS A 180 -11.34 -15.96 3.55
C LYS A 180 -10.10 -15.57 2.76
N ASN A 181 -9.46 -14.46 3.14
CA ASN A 181 -8.25 -13.98 2.46
C ASN A 181 -7.09 -14.96 2.66
N ARG A 182 -6.87 -15.46 3.87
CA ARG A 182 -5.82 -16.47 4.14
C ARG A 182 -5.95 -17.72 3.28
N ARG A 183 -7.18 -18.20 3.05
CA ARG A 183 -7.43 -19.37 2.17
C ARG A 183 -7.02 -19.07 0.71
N ILE A 184 -7.27 -17.86 0.23
CA ILE A 184 -6.88 -17.42 -1.13
C ILE A 184 -5.36 -17.24 -1.19
N LEU A 185 -4.79 -16.57 -0.19
CA LEU A 185 -3.35 -16.34 -0.02
C LEU A 185 -2.56 -17.65 -0.12
N VAL A 186 -2.90 -18.64 0.69
CA VAL A 186 -2.21 -19.96 0.66
C VAL A 186 -2.28 -20.60 -0.72
N LYS A 187 -3.44 -20.56 -1.40
CA LYS A 187 -3.56 -21.07 -2.77
C LYS A 187 -2.67 -20.32 -3.77
N ASN A 188 -2.57 -19.00 -3.62
CA ASN A 188 -1.73 -18.19 -4.49
C ASN A 188 -0.23 -18.44 -4.23
N LEU A 189 0.19 -18.58 -2.96
CA LEU A 189 1.56 -18.97 -2.63
C LEU A 189 1.91 -20.33 -3.24
N GLN A 190 1.04 -21.33 -3.11
CA GLN A 190 1.22 -22.65 -3.72
C GLN A 190 1.35 -22.57 -5.25
N LYS A 191 0.47 -21.82 -5.94
CA LYS A 191 0.55 -21.62 -7.40
C LYS A 191 1.88 -20.98 -7.83
N ASN A 192 2.46 -20.15 -6.97
CA ASN A 192 3.73 -19.49 -7.21
C ASN A 192 4.92 -20.28 -6.65
N SER A 193 4.72 -21.55 -6.27
CA SER A 193 5.77 -22.46 -5.77
C SER A 193 6.51 -21.93 -4.54
N ILE A 194 5.83 -21.16 -3.69
CA ILE A 194 6.37 -20.69 -2.43
C ILE A 194 6.18 -21.80 -1.38
N SER A 195 7.28 -22.35 -0.91
CA SER A 195 7.29 -23.44 0.08
C SER A 195 6.82 -22.96 1.46
N PRO A 196 6.05 -23.77 2.23
CA PRO A 196 5.53 -23.40 3.55
C PRO A 196 6.59 -23.02 4.58
N ASP A 197 7.83 -23.48 4.45
CA ASP A 197 8.93 -23.08 5.32
C ASP A 197 9.43 -21.65 5.08
N ARG A 198 9.07 -21.04 3.94
CA ARG A 198 9.45 -19.67 3.56
C ARG A 198 8.58 -18.59 4.15
N TYR A 199 7.45 -18.96 4.73
CA TYR A 199 6.53 -17.98 5.36
C TYR A 199 5.93 -18.52 6.64
N GLU A 200 5.36 -17.61 7.43
CA GLU A 200 4.53 -17.89 8.58
C GLU A 200 3.27 -17.03 8.49
N LEU A 201 2.09 -17.63 8.63
CA LEU A 201 0.82 -16.94 8.43
C LEU A 201 0.09 -16.77 9.76
N MET A 202 -0.04 -15.53 10.19
CA MET A 202 -0.67 -15.14 11.45
C MET A 202 -2.13 -14.72 11.22
N PRO A 203 -3.09 -15.31 11.99
CA PRO A 203 -4.52 -15.10 11.78
C PRO A 203 -5.09 -13.91 12.54
N PHE A 204 -4.32 -12.87 12.82
CA PHE A 204 -4.73 -11.69 13.56
C PHE A 204 -4.20 -10.40 12.94
N ALA A 205 -4.76 -9.27 13.34
CA ALA A 205 -4.32 -7.96 12.94
C ALA A 205 -3.19 -7.45 13.84
N LEU A 206 -2.37 -6.53 13.32
CA LEU A 206 -1.40 -5.78 14.13
C LEU A 206 -1.95 -4.39 14.48
N SER A 207 -1.72 -3.97 15.72
CA SER A 207 -2.14 -2.68 16.28
C SER A 207 -1.17 -2.22 17.37
N ASP A 208 -1.50 -1.15 18.07
CA ASP A 208 -0.78 -0.64 19.26
C ASP A 208 -1.24 -1.29 20.58
N PHE A 209 -2.15 -2.25 20.51
CA PHE A 209 -2.61 -3.04 21.65
C PHE A 209 -2.76 -4.53 21.31
N SER A 210 -2.81 -5.38 22.32
CA SER A 210 -3.13 -6.80 22.21
C SER A 210 -4.46 -7.11 22.89
N GLY A 211 -5.34 -7.82 22.18
CA GLY A 211 -6.69 -8.13 22.67
C GLY A 211 -7.61 -8.58 21.55
N SER A 212 -8.92 -8.62 21.84
CA SER A 212 -9.95 -8.95 20.85
C SER A 212 -11.03 -7.89 20.85
N GLU A 213 -11.35 -7.36 19.68
CA GLU A 213 -12.43 -6.40 19.47
C GLU A 213 -13.25 -6.78 18.23
N ASN A 214 -14.58 -6.69 18.32
CA ASN A 214 -15.51 -6.99 17.22
C ASN A 214 -15.27 -8.34 16.52
N GLY A 215 -14.79 -9.34 17.28
CA GLY A 215 -14.49 -10.68 16.75
C GLY A 215 -13.17 -10.79 15.97
N MET A 216 -12.32 -9.78 16.06
CA MET A 216 -10.96 -9.77 15.49
C MET A 216 -9.94 -9.74 16.62
N ASP A 217 -8.90 -10.56 16.48
CA ASP A 217 -7.77 -10.58 17.41
C ASP A 217 -6.69 -9.60 16.95
N PHE A 218 -6.15 -8.85 17.91
CA PHE A 218 -5.08 -7.87 17.71
C PHE A 218 -3.85 -8.24 18.52
N ARG A 219 -2.67 -7.96 17.99
CA ARG A 219 -1.37 -8.09 18.66
C ARG A 219 -0.48 -6.89 18.32
N THR A 220 0.50 -6.61 19.16
CA THR A 220 1.57 -5.69 18.81
C THR A 220 2.71 -6.45 18.14
N LEU A 221 3.41 -5.82 17.19
CA LEU A 221 4.63 -6.42 16.64
C LEU A 221 5.74 -6.53 17.70
N ASP A 222 5.78 -5.58 18.64
CA ASP A 222 6.77 -5.55 19.71
C ASP A 222 6.68 -6.79 20.60
N GLU A 223 5.45 -7.22 20.94
CA GLU A 223 5.23 -8.46 21.70
C GLU A 223 5.73 -9.70 20.93
N LEU A 224 5.37 -9.80 19.66
CA LEU A 224 5.67 -10.95 18.82
C LEU A 224 7.14 -11.04 18.44
N SER A 225 7.77 -9.90 18.18
CA SER A 225 9.13 -9.84 17.65
C SER A 225 10.18 -10.39 18.61
N SER A 226 9.88 -10.48 19.91
CA SER A 226 10.75 -11.07 20.93
C SER A 226 10.97 -12.58 20.74
N ALA A 227 10.07 -13.28 20.05
CA ALA A 227 10.18 -14.70 19.74
C ALA A 227 11.14 -15.00 18.58
N TYR A 228 11.57 -14.00 17.84
CA TYR A 228 12.46 -14.18 16.69
C TYR A 228 13.88 -13.71 17.03
N SER A 229 14.85 -14.60 16.77
CA SER A 229 16.28 -14.28 16.89
C SER A 229 16.82 -13.50 15.68
N THR A 230 16.18 -13.65 14.53
CA THR A 230 16.53 -12.92 13.30
C THR A 230 15.81 -11.59 13.26
N PRO A 231 16.49 -10.46 12.99
CA PRO A 231 15.86 -9.15 12.95
C PRO A 231 14.94 -8.98 11.75
N PHE A 232 13.90 -8.17 11.91
CA PHE A 232 13.08 -7.71 10.79
C PHE A 232 13.88 -6.76 9.89
N GLY A 233 13.91 -7.05 8.60
CA GLY A 233 14.54 -6.21 7.58
C GLY A 233 13.56 -5.33 6.83
N VAL A 234 12.29 -5.75 6.76
CA VAL A 234 11.22 -5.02 6.09
C VAL A 234 9.95 -5.08 6.93
N LEU A 235 9.30 -3.94 7.08
CA LEU A 235 7.92 -3.80 7.57
C LEU A 235 7.08 -3.14 6.47
N LYS A 236 6.21 -3.90 5.82
CA LYS A 236 5.19 -3.34 4.91
C LYS A 236 3.84 -3.39 5.61
N ALA A 237 3.08 -2.30 5.58
CA ALA A 237 1.69 -2.32 5.97
C ALA A 237 0.80 -1.54 5.00
N ASP A 238 -0.27 -2.22 4.59
CA ASP A 238 -1.37 -1.68 3.81
C ASP A 238 -2.63 -2.33 4.38
N ILE A 239 -3.26 -1.65 5.36
CA ILE A 239 -4.23 -2.20 6.29
C ILE A 239 -5.42 -1.27 6.55
N GLU A 240 -5.87 -0.62 5.46
CA GLU A 240 -7.16 0.07 5.39
C GLU A 240 -7.38 1.10 6.53
N GLY A 241 -6.34 1.88 6.86
CA GLY A 241 -6.44 2.97 7.84
C GLY A 241 -5.90 2.68 9.24
N ALA A 242 -5.41 1.46 9.51
CA ALA A 242 -4.82 1.09 10.80
C ALA A 242 -3.28 1.26 10.86
N GLY A 243 -2.66 1.83 9.84
CA GLY A 243 -1.21 1.92 9.70
C GLY A 243 -0.52 2.68 10.83
N LEU A 244 -1.14 3.74 11.37
CA LEU A 244 -0.57 4.50 12.49
C LEU A 244 -0.59 3.69 13.79
N HIS A 245 -1.65 2.92 14.06
CA HIS A 245 -1.71 2.02 15.22
C HIS A 245 -0.66 0.91 15.10
N PHE A 246 -0.53 0.30 13.92
CA PHE A 246 0.54 -0.66 13.66
C PHE A 246 1.92 -0.06 13.92
N LEU A 247 2.21 1.13 13.40
CA LEU A 247 3.51 1.79 13.60
C LEU A 247 3.82 1.97 15.10
N LYS A 248 2.85 2.42 15.90
CA LYS A 248 3.00 2.58 17.36
C LYS A 248 3.28 1.25 18.05
N GLY A 249 2.58 0.17 17.67
CA GLY A 249 2.77 -1.19 18.21
C GLY A 249 4.03 -1.91 17.72
N ALA A 250 4.82 -1.26 16.86
CA ALA A 250 6.08 -1.77 16.33
C ALA A 250 7.30 -0.93 16.78
N GLN A 251 7.13 0.03 17.68
CA GLN A 251 8.16 1.00 18.02
C GLN A 251 9.46 0.37 18.56
N ALA A 252 9.36 -0.56 19.49
CA ALA A 252 10.53 -1.21 20.07
C ALA A 252 11.24 -2.10 19.02
N THR A 253 10.48 -2.78 18.18
CA THR A 253 11.00 -3.58 17.07
C THR A 253 11.73 -2.70 16.06
N ILE A 254 11.16 -1.55 15.68
CA ILE A 254 11.79 -0.61 14.76
C ILE A 254 13.09 -0.05 15.32
N ARG A 255 13.11 0.29 16.60
CA ARG A 255 14.34 0.75 17.27
C ARG A 255 15.42 -0.31 17.34
N ARG A 256 15.06 -1.55 17.63
CA ARG A 256 15.99 -2.68 17.78
C ARG A 256 16.52 -3.16 16.42
N ASP A 257 15.63 -3.41 15.46
CA ASP A 257 15.94 -4.13 14.22
C ASP A 257 16.31 -3.21 13.07
N ARG A 258 15.92 -1.94 13.15
CA ARG A 258 16.21 -0.92 12.13
C ARG A 258 15.76 -1.36 10.74
N PRO A 259 14.48 -1.77 10.54
CA PRO A 259 13.99 -2.26 9.26
C PRO A 259 13.78 -1.14 8.24
N LEU A 260 13.71 -1.50 6.95
CA LEU A 260 13.02 -0.70 5.95
C LEU A 260 11.52 -0.72 6.25
N ILE A 261 10.87 0.43 6.12
CA ILE A 261 9.44 0.62 6.39
C ILE A 261 8.76 1.09 5.10
N SER A 262 7.65 0.44 4.73
CA SER A 262 6.75 0.87 3.65
C SER A 262 5.31 0.83 4.16
N LEU A 263 4.77 1.98 4.52
CA LEU A 263 3.43 2.11 5.09
C LEU A 263 2.53 2.94 4.18
N ALA A 264 1.35 2.41 3.86
CA ALA A 264 0.30 3.17 3.20
C ALA A 264 -0.10 4.39 4.06
N ILE A 265 -0.29 5.55 3.41
CA ILE A 265 -0.64 6.81 4.07
C ILE A 265 -1.87 7.47 3.43
N TYR A 266 -2.67 6.72 2.71
CA TYR A 266 -3.72 7.29 1.86
C TYR A 266 -5.15 6.92 2.27
N HIS A 267 -5.34 6.06 3.28
CA HIS A 267 -6.67 5.58 3.65
C HIS A 267 -7.45 6.57 4.51
N ASN A 268 -6.78 7.33 5.38
CA ASN A 268 -7.43 8.31 6.24
C ASN A 268 -6.49 9.46 6.66
N GLU A 269 -7.07 10.47 7.30
CA GLU A 269 -6.35 11.66 7.80
C GLU A 269 -5.27 11.28 8.82
N GLU A 270 -5.56 10.33 9.69
CA GLU A 270 -4.67 9.92 10.77
C GLU A 270 -3.38 9.28 10.22
N GLU A 271 -3.49 8.42 9.21
CA GLU A 271 -2.31 7.87 8.52
C GLU A 271 -1.52 8.96 7.81
N PHE A 272 -2.19 9.81 7.04
CA PHE A 272 -1.54 10.87 6.26
C PHE A 272 -0.77 11.85 7.13
N THR A 273 -1.37 12.31 8.23
CA THR A 273 -0.78 13.33 9.09
C THR A 273 0.10 12.76 10.20
N GLY A 274 -0.14 11.53 10.63
CA GLY A 274 0.40 10.96 11.86
C GLY A 274 1.60 10.05 11.65
N ILE A 275 1.67 9.26 10.58
CA ILE A 275 2.72 8.23 10.42
C ILE A 275 4.12 8.88 10.38
N TYR A 276 4.34 9.86 9.50
CA TYR A 276 5.63 10.54 9.41
C TYR A 276 6.01 11.27 10.72
N ARG A 277 5.08 12.05 11.28
CA ARG A 277 5.29 12.79 12.52
C ARG A 277 5.63 11.86 13.69
N THR A 278 4.96 10.72 13.79
CA THR A 278 5.24 9.72 14.82
C THR A 278 6.64 9.16 14.66
N LEU A 279 7.03 8.76 13.45
CA LEU A 279 8.36 8.21 13.19
C LEU A 279 9.46 9.26 13.51
N GLN A 280 9.26 10.52 13.11
CA GLN A 280 10.19 11.63 13.42
C GLN A 280 10.29 11.90 14.92
N SER A 281 9.17 11.83 15.66
CA SER A 281 9.17 12.08 17.12
C SER A 281 10.02 11.08 17.92
N TRP A 282 10.34 9.94 17.30
CA TRP A 282 11.17 8.92 17.96
C TRP A 282 12.67 9.21 17.89
N ASP A 283 13.10 10.18 17.10
CA ASP A 283 14.51 10.57 16.93
C ASP A 283 15.44 9.39 16.65
N ILE A 284 15.08 8.58 15.65
CA ILE A 284 15.79 7.34 15.31
C ILE A 284 16.55 7.43 13.98
N ASN A 285 16.71 8.61 13.42
CA ASN A 285 17.49 8.89 12.22
C ASN A 285 17.12 7.99 11.01
N TYR A 286 15.90 8.16 10.49
CA TYR A 286 15.44 7.52 9.26
C TYR A 286 15.44 8.52 8.10
N HIS A 287 15.92 8.08 6.95
CA HIS A 287 15.63 8.73 5.69
C HIS A 287 14.20 8.37 5.27
N CYS A 288 13.37 9.37 5.00
CA CYS A 288 11.95 9.20 4.70
C CYS A 288 11.59 9.85 3.35
N GLU A 289 10.83 9.13 2.55
CA GLU A 289 10.32 9.59 1.26
C GLU A 289 8.84 9.24 1.13
N ILE A 290 8.06 10.05 0.41
CA ILE A 290 6.73 9.67 -0.05
C ILE A 290 6.88 9.09 -1.45
N LYS A 291 6.28 7.91 -1.68
CA LYS A 291 6.26 7.24 -2.97
C LYS A 291 4.83 6.97 -3.40
N GLN A 292 4.58 7.05 -4.70
CA GLN A 292 3.33 6.59 -5.31
C GLN A 292 3.60 5.32 -6.11
N PHE A 293 2.90 4.21 -5.77
CA PHE A 293 3.14 2.90 -6.37
C PHE A 293 2.11 2.49 -7.42
N SER A 294 1.20 3.38 -7.76
CA SER A 294 0.28 3.14 -8.85
C SER A 294 -0.13 4.43 -9.54
N PRO A 295 0.33 4.68 -10.77
CA PRO A 295 -0.13 5.81 -11.54
C PRO A 295 -1.60 5.68 -11.99
N TYR A 296 -2.22 4.50 -11.79
CA TYR A 296 -3.65 4.27 -12.13
C TYR A 296 -4.60 4.74 -11.05
N LYS A 297 -4.14 4.71 -9.80
CA LYS A 297 -4.92 5.09 -8.63
C LYS A 297 -4.51 6.51 -8.22
N GLN A 298 -5.27 7.48 -8.64
CA GLN A 298 -4.97 8.90 -8.39
C GLN A 298 -5.03 9.26 -6.93
N HIS A 299 -5.86 8.54 -6.18
CA HIS A 299 -6.17 8.76 -4.78
C HIS A 299 -5.60 7.68 -3.86
N GLY A 300 -4.83 6.75 -4.39
CA GLY A 300 -4.33 5.62 -3.64
C GLY A 300 -2.87 5.28 -3.94
N GLU A 301 -2.38 4.28 -3.22
CA GLU A 301 -1.04 3.73 -3.34
C GLU A 301 0.08 4.74 -3.02
N TYR A 302 -0.21 5.72 -2.16
CA TYR A 302 0.79 6.59 -1.57
C TYR A 302 1.32 5.97 -0.29
N SER A 303 2.62 5.87 -0.16
CA SER A 303 3.25 5.25 1.00
C SER A 303 4.40 6.11 1.53
N LEU A 304 4.55 6.12 2.85
CA LEU A 304 5.79 6.49 3.49
C LEU A 304 6.78 5.34 3.28
N PHE A 305 7.88 5.63 2.59
CA PHE A 305 8.99 4.71 2.37
C PHE A 305 10.18 5.23 3.17
N ALA A 306 10.64 4.45 4.15
CA ALA A 306 11.67 4.91 5.06
C ALA A 306 12.70 3.80 5.36
N TYR A 307 13.95 4.18 5.52
CA TYR A 307 15.04 3.29 5.90
C TYR A 307 16.07 4.01 6.76
N PRO A 308 16.85 3.29 7.58
CA PRO A 308 17.86 3.88 8.44
C PRO A 308 18.86 4.71 7.64
N ALA A 309 19.12 5.95 8.08
CA ALA A 309 20.04 6.84 7.37
C ALA A 309 21.47 6.29 7.33
N GLU A 310 21.87 5.50 8.32
CA GLU A 310 23.16 4.82 8.36
C GLU A 310 23.36 3.77 7.24
N TRP A 311 22.29 3.40 6.51
CA TRP A 311 22.44 2.52 5.35
C TRP A 311 22.94 3.27 4.12
N MET A 312 22.90 4.59 4.12
CA MET A 312 23.38 5.43 3.01
C MET A 312 24.91 5.53 2.96
N GLU A 313 25.58 5.13 4.03
CA GLU A 313 27.04 5.06 4.14
C GLU A 313 27.58 3.73 3.59
#